data_da70ad7f6da37a61e2b16f01dece27b6
#
_entry.id   da70ad7f6da37a61e2b16f01dece27b6
#
_cell.length_a   1.000
_cell.length_b   1.000
_cell.length_c   1.000
_cell.angle_alpha   90.00
_cell.angle_beta   90.00
_cell.angle_gamma   90.00
#
_symmetry.space_group_name_H-M   'P 1'
#
loop_
_entity.id
_entity.type
_entity.pdbx_description
1 polymer ?
#
loop_
_entity_poly.entity_id
_entity_poly.type
_entity_poly.pdbx_seq_one_letter_code
_entity_poly.pdbx_strand_id
1 'polypeptide(L)'
;IAESENLPALIKSLEQNDELELLNTLLLIVVNNSISSTEEVKNDNQKTIDYLKNIKSRVNISFIDACSIQKEMDDKNGGVGLARKIGMDLALTKFDYFSLNKKIMICTDSDCIVEPYYLTKISQEFNRNNYEAAVVNFAHDIIGDDEETKAIICYEIFLRYYVLGLNFAKSEYAFHTIGSTMLCTPEAYVKVEGMNKRKA
;
A
#
# COMPACT_ATOMS: atom_id res chain seq x y z
N ILE A 1 9.08 2.33 6.29
CA ILE A 1 10.03 2.60 7.37
C ILE A 1 10.83 3.84 7.00
N ALA A 2 10.87 4.85 7.89
CA ALA A 2 11.53 6.12 7.63
C ALA A 2 10.96 6.88 6.40
N GLU A 3 9.64 7.05 6.38
CA GLU A 3 8.89 7.60 5.24
C GLU A 3 8.21 8.93 5.60
N SER A 4 8.71 9.65 6.60
CA SER A 4 8.08 10.90 7.07
C SER A 4 8.00 11.97 5.98
N GLU A 5 8.93 11.95 5.01
CA GLU A 5 8.99 12.91 3.90
C GLU A 5 8.07 12.51 2.73
N ASN A 6 7.84 11.22 2.51
CA ASN A 6 7.06 10.71 1.39
C ASN A 6 5.55 10.66 1.67
N LEU A 7 5.16 10.29 2.88
CA LEU A 7 3.76 10.12 3.27
C LEU A 7 2.86 11.34 2.97
N PRO A 8 3.30 12.60 3.16
CA PRO A 8 2.49 13.77 2.79
C PRO A 8 2.14 13.85 1.30
N ALA A 9 3.04 13.39 0.42
CA ALA A 9 2.79 13.39 -1.02
C ALA A 9 1.73 12.34 -1.41
N LEU A 10 1.79 11.13 -0.83
CA LEU A 10 0.75 10.13 -0.99
C LEU A 10 -0.63 10.66 -0.55
N ILE A 11 -0.72 11.22 0.65
CA ILE A 11 -1.99 11.75 1.17
C ILE A 11 -2.54 12.85 0.25
N LYS A 12 -1.68 13.77 -0.19
CA LYS A 12 -2.06 14.85 -1.11
C LYS A 12 -2.54 14.31 -2.47
N SER A 13 -1.93 13.25 -2.99
CA SER A 13 -2.38 12.63 -4.25
C SER A 13 -3.74 11.93 -4.08
N LEU A 14 -3.97 11.27 -2.96
CA LEU A 14 -5.28 10.69 -2.63
C LEU A 14 -6.36 11.77 -2.53
N GLU A 15 -6.07 12.92 -1.94
CA GLU A 15 -7.02 14.04 -1.82
C GLU A 15 -7.52 14.62 -3.16
N GLN A 16 -6.85 14.30 -4.27
CA GLN A 16 -7.26 14.68 -5.60
C GLN A 16 -8.37 13.79 -6.19
N ASN A 17 -8.71 12.70 -5.53
CA ASN A 17 -9.78 11.82 -5.93
C ASN A 17 -11.17 12.42 -5.65
N ASP A 18 -12.20 11.81 -6.24
CA ASP A 18 -13.59 12.23 -6.09
C ASP A 18 -14.03 12.23 -4.62
N GLU A 19 -14.80 13.26 -4.22
CA GLU A 19 -15.23 13.45 -2.84
C GLU A 19 -16.07 12.29 -2.30
N LEU A 20 -16.92 11.70 -3.14
CA LEU A 20 -17.74 10.56 -2.75
C LEU A 20 -16.88 9.32 -2.46
N GLU A 21 -15.84 9.09 -3.25
CA GLU A 21 -14.89 8.01 -3.01
C GLU A 21 -14.07 8.27 -1.73
N LEU A 22 -13.65 9.53 -1.48
CA LEU A 22 -12.93 9.88 -0.26
C LEU A 22 -13.76 9.66 1.01
N LEU A 23 -15.05 9.99 0.98
CA LEU A 23 -15.97 9.75 2.10
C LEU A 23 -16.14 8.26 2.43
N ASN A 24 -15.99 7.39 1.42
CA ASN A 24 -16.10 5.94 1.56
C ASN A 24 -14.73 5.25 1.75
N THR A 25 -13.65 6.01 1.86
CA THR A 25 -12.28 5.49 1.98
C THR A 25 -11.71 5.75 3.36
N LEU A 26 -11.09 4.73 3.94
CA LEU A 26 -10.25 4.84 5.13
C LEU A 26 -8.80 4.55 4.74
N LEU A 27 -7.92 5.52 4.88
CA LEU A 27 -6.47 5.31 4.81
C LEU A 27 -5.96 4.83 6.17
N LEU A 28 -5.59 3.55 6.23
CA LEU A 28 -5.06 2.92 7.45
C LEU A 28 -3.54 2.78 7.33
N ILE A 29 -2.81 3.54 8.12
CA ILE A 29 -1.35 3.61 8.06
C ILE A 29 -0.76 2.79 9.20
N VAL A 30 0.19 1.89 8.89
CA VAL A 30 0.96 1.15 9.91
C VAL A 30 2.35 1.73 9.97
N VAL A 31 2.65 2.47 11.04
CA VAL A 31 3.98 3.02 11.30
C VAL A 31 4.77 1.99 12.09
N ASN A 32 5.80 1.42 11.49
CA ASN A 32 6.49 0.26 12.08
C ASN A 32 8.02 0.34 11.98
N ASN A 33 8.67 -0.24 12.95
CA ASN A 33 10.09 -0.64 12.92
C ASN A 33 10.29 -1.91 13.76
N SER A 34 11.45 -2.54 13.61
CA SER A 34 11.86 -3.62 14.51
C SER A 34 12.58 -3.06 15.74
N ILE A 35 12.70 -3.88 16.78
CA ILE A 35 13.38 -3.52 18.05
C ILE A 35 14.81 -3.06 17.77
N SER A 36 15.52 -3.75 16.87
CA SER A 36 16.92 -3.45 16.50
C SER A 36 17.09 -2.31 15.47
N SER A 37 16.02 -1.65 15.07
CA SER A 37 16.12 -0.52 14.12
C SER A 37 16.98 0.61 14.69
N THR A 38 17.68 1.31 13.79
CA THR A 38 18.55 2.44 14.16
C THR A 38 17.74 3.58 14.78
N GLU A 39 18.41 4.42 15.58
CA GLU A 39 17.76 5.60 16.17
C GLU A 39 17.28 6.59 15.10
N GLU A 40 17.91 6.64 13.94
CA GLU A 40 17.49 7.45 12.81
C GLU A 40 16.10 7.01 12.33
N VAL A 41 15.89 5.71 12.10
CA VAL A 41 14.60 5.12 11.71
C VAL A 41 13.53 5.38 12.78
N LYS A 42 13.87 5.19 14.06
CA LYS A 42 12.92 5.42 15.17
C LYS A 42 12.51 6.88 15.26
N ASN A 43 13.46 7.80 15.11
CA ASN A 43 13.20 9.24 15.12
C ASN A 43 12.32 9.66 13.92
N ASP A 44 12.55 9.10 12.74
CA ASP A 44 11.75 9.39 11.56
C ASP A 44 10.31 8.88 11.72
N ASN A 45 10.13 7.66 12.23
CA ASN A 45 8.82 7.10 12.55
C ASN A 45 8.08 7.94 13.62
N GLN A 46 8.81 8.50 14.59
CA GLN A 46 8.20 9.40 15.58
C GLN A 46 7.70 10.69 14.90
N LYS A 47 8.45 11.27 13.95
CA LYS A 47 7.96 12.41 13.16
C LYS A 47 6.70 12.04 12.38
N THR A 48 6.67 10.84 11.78
CA THR A 48 5.47 10.34 11.09
C THR A 48 4.27 10.25 12.02
N ILE A 49 4.42 9.70 13.23
CA ILE A 49 3.35 9.65 14.23
C ILE A 49 2.87 11.04 14.62
N ASP A 50 3.79 11.97 14.88
CA ASP A 50 3.46 13.33 15.29
C ASP A 50 2.76 14.10 14.15
N TYR A 51 3.17 13.88 12.90
CA TYR A 51 2.46 14.37 11.73
C TYR A 51 1.02 13.82 11.67
N LEU A 52 0.85 12.50 11.79
CA LEU A 52 -0.46 11.84 11.72
C LEU A 52 -1.43 12.25 12.82
N LYS A 53 -0.94 12.60 14.02
CA LYS A 53 -1.78 13.12 15.11
C LYS A 53 -2.33 14.51 14.82
N ASN A 54 -1.66 15.30 13.99
CA ASN A 54 -1.98 16.70 13.79
C ASN A 54 -2.51 17.03 12.39
N ILE A 55 -2.46 16.07 11.46
CA ILE A 55 -2.88 16.29 10.07
C ILE A 55 -4.38 16.59 10.00
N LYS A 56 -4.71 17.55 9.12
CA LYS A 56 -6.07 17.76 8.65
C LYS A 56 -6.13 17.35 7.19
N SER A 57 -6.95 16.38 6.85
CA SER A 57 -7.07 15.82 5.52
C SER A 57 -8.53 15.62 5.13
N ARG A 58 -8.80 15.64 3.81
CA ARG A 58 -10.08 15.23 3.23
C ARG A 58 -10.26 13.72 3.25
N VAL A 59 -9.18 12.96 3.34
CA VAL A 59 -9.20 11.49 3.49
C VAL A 59 -9.42 11.15 4.96
N ASN A 60 -10.28 10.18 5.24
CA ASN A 60 -10.37 9.62 6.58
C ASN A 60 -9.08 8.83 6.89
N ILE A 61 -8.30 9.31 7.85
CA ILE A 61 -7.02 8.72 8.21
C ILE A 61 -7.09 8.09 9.59
N SER A 62 -6.56 6.88 9.71
CA SER A 62 -6.26 6.22 10.98
C SER A 62 -4.88 5.60 10.92
N PHE A 63 -4.22 5.42 12.07
CA PHE A 63 -2.91 4.78 12.07
C PHE A 63 -2.74 3.80 13.23
N ILE A 64 -1.83 2.85 13.02
CA ILE A 64 -1.39 1.87 14.01
C ILE A 64 0.05 2.20 14.37
N ASP A 65 0.30 2.44 15.64
CA ASP A 65 1.63 2.63 16.19
C ASP A 65 2.24 1.25 16.50
N ALA A 66 3.15 0.81 15.63
CA ALA A 66 3.97 -0.39 15.76
C ALA A 66 5.47 -0.05 15.76
N CYS A 67 5.82 1.15 16.28
CA CYS A 67 7.18 1.67 16.30
C CYS A 67 7.60 2.29 17.63
N SER A 68 6.67 2.76 18.45
CA SER A 68 6.99 3.32 19.77
C SER A 68 7.53 2.24 20.72
N ILE A 69 8.27 2.66 21.75
CA ILE A 69 8.85 1.77 22.77
C ILE A 69 7.80 0.77 23.29
N GLN A 70 8.13 -0.51 23.29
CA GLN A 70 7.28 -1.66 23.65
C GLN A 70 6.15 -1.98 22.65
N LYS A 71 6.12 -1.32 21.50
CA LYS A 71 5.20 -1.62 20.39
C LYS A 71 5.91 -2.01 19.11
N GLU A 72 7.24 -1.97 19.13
CA GLU A 72 8.08 -2.34 18.00
C GLU A 72 7.84 -3.81 17.60
N MET A 73 8.01 -4.09 16.33
CA MET A 73 7.94 -5.44 15.82
C MET A 73 9.16 -6.26 16.23
N ASP A 74 8.96 -7.55 16.46
CA ASP A 74 10.02 -8.51 16.68
C ASP A 74 10.97 -8.58 15.47
N ASP A 75 12.28 -8.62 15.71
CA ASP A 75 13.32 -8.63 14.66
C ASP A 75 13.23 -9.84 13.73
N LYS A 76 12.71 -10.95 14.21
CA LYS A 76 12.57 -12.19 13.44
C LYS A 76 11.43 -12.10 12.43
N ASN A 77 10.30 -11.57 12.83
CA ASN A 77 9.07 -11.55 12.06
C ASN A 77 8.70 -10.15 11.56
N GLY A 78 9.29 -9.10 12.15
CA GLY A 78 9.03 -7.70 11.77
C GLY A 78 9.43 -7.42 10.33
N GLY A 79 8.65 -6.60 9.65
CA GLY A 79 8.89 -6.18 8.28
C GLY A 79 7.61 -5.80 7.56
N VAL A 80 7.71 -5.42 6.28
CA VAL A 80 6.59 -4.94 5.46
C VAL A 80 5.44 -5.95 5.37
N GLY A 81 5.74 -7.25 5.29
CA GLY A 81 4.71 -8.30 5.23
C GLY A 81 3.86 -8.34 6.51
N LEU A 82 4.48 -8.23 7.69
CA LEU A 82 3.75 -8.18 8.96
C LEU A 82 2.99 -6.86 9.10
N ALA A 83 3.57 -5.73 8.69
CA ALA A 83 2.90 -4.44 8.72
C ALA A 83 1.62 -4.46 7.86
N ARG A 84 1.70 -4.95 6.62
CA ARG A 84 0.52 -5.13 5.75
C ARG A 84 -0.51 -6.07 6.38
N LYS A 85 -0.07 -7.19 6.96
CA LYS A 85 -0.98 -8.12 7.65
C LYS A 85 -1.73 -7.42 8.78
N ILE A 86 -1.05 -6.69 9.66
CA ILE A 86 -1.67 -5.98 10.77
C ILE A 86 -2.70 -4.96 10.26
N GLY A 87 -2.34 -4.17 9.24
CA GLY A 87 -3.23 -3.20 8.63
C GLY A 87 -4.46 -3.86 8.01
N MET A 88 -4.28 -4.90 7.21
CA MET A 88 -5.38 -5.59 6.53
C MET A 88 -6.28 -6.36 7.48
N ASP A 89 -5.73 -7.03 8.49
CA ASP A 89 -6.51 -7.72 9.53
C ASP A 89 -7.40 -6.72 10.30
N LEU A 90 -6.88 -5.53 10.63
CA LEU A 90 -7.67 -4.49 11.26
C LEU A 90 -8.72 -3.91 10.28
N ALA A 91 -8.37 -3.73 9.01
CA ALA A 91 -9.28 -3.21 7.99
C ALA A 91 -10.56 -4.06 7.87
N LEU A 92 -10.47 -5.39 8.04
CA LEU A 92 -11.64 -6.27 8.07
C LEU A 92 -12.69 -5.82 9.08
N THR A 93 -12.30 -5.22 10.19
CA THR A 93 -13.21 -4.77 11.25
C THR A 93 -13.82 -3.39 10.99
N LYS A 94 -13.38 -2.69 9.94
CA LYS A 94 -13.77 -1.31 9.64
C LYS A 94 -14.82 -1.19 8.54
N PHE A 95 -15.05 -2.26 7.77
CA PHE A 95 -16.05 -2.25 6.72
C PHE A 95 -17.48 -2.29 7.27
N ASP A 96 -18.35 -1.52 6.64
CA ASP A 96 -19.80 -1.67 6.78
C ASP A 96 -20.29 -2.82 5.88
N TYR A 97 -20.38 -4.01 6.44
CA TYR A 97 -20.85 -5.21 5.73
C TYR A 97 -22.34 -5.21 5.42
N PHE A 98 -23.12 -4.26 5.93
CA PHE A 98 -24.54 -4.12 5.60
C PHE A 98 -24.75 -3.24 4.35
N SER A 99 -23.78 -2.42 4.00
CA SER A 99 -23.82 -1.63 2.76
C SER A 99 -23.72 -2.54 1.54
N LEU A 100 -24.45 -2.20 0.47
CA LEU A 100 -24.42 -2.91 -0.82
C LEU A 100 -23.16 -2.61 -1.64
N ASN A 101 -22.40 -1.58 -1.29
CA ASN A 101 -21.16 -1.23 -1.99
C ASN A 101 -20.12 -2.33 -1.80
N LYS A 102 -19.39 -2.64 -2.86
CA LYS A 102 -18.30 -3.61 -2.83
C LYS A 102 -17.20 -3.13 -1.91
N LYS A 103 -16.71 -4.00 -1.04
CA LYS A 103 -15.60 -3.72 -0.11
C LYS A 103 -14.31 -4.10 -0.80
N ILE A 104 -13.36 -3.18 -0.77
CA ILE A 104 -12.08 -3.35 -1.46
C ILE A 104 -10.97 -2.96 -0.50
N MET A 105 -10.02 -3.85 -0.28
CA MET A 105 -8.77 -3.58 0.43
C MET A 105 -7.69 -3.27 -0.59
N ILE A 106 -6.98 -2.18 -0.40
CA ILE A 106 -5.92 -1.70 -1.29
C ILE A 106 -4.63 -1.63 -0.48
N CYS A 107 -3.55 -2.22 -0.98
CA CYS A 107 -2.22 -2.03 -0.45
C CYS A 107 -1.48 -0.99 -1.27
N THR A 108 -0.87 -0.02 -0.60
CA THR A 108 0.06 0.94 -1.20
C THR A 108 1.22 1.21 -0.25
N ASP A 109 2.38 1.54 -0.78
CA ASP A 109 3.53 1.97 0.00
C ASP A 109 3.48 3.51 0.15
N SER A 110 4.11 4.03 1.19
CA SER A 110 4.03 5.45 1.56
C SER A 110 4.77 6.39 0.61
N ASP A 111 5.66 5.85 -0.22
CA ASP A 111 6.41 6.54 -1.27
C ASP A 111 5.70 6.56 -2.64
N CYS A 112 4.48 6.03 -2.70
CA CYS A 112 3.67 6.02 -3.93
C CYS A 112 2.90 7.34 -4.10
N ILE A 113 2.66 7.72 -5.35
CA ILE A 113 1.73 8.77 -5.75
C ILE A 113 0.64 8.13 -6.61
N VAL A 114 -0.62 8.45 -6.33
CA VAL A 114 -1.75 7.90 -7.07
C VAL A 114 -2.37 8.92 -8.01
N GLU A 115 -2.92 8.43 -9.11
CA GLU A 115 -3.65 9.27 -10.09
C GLU A 115 -4.95 9.83 -9.51
N PRO A 116 -5.42 10.99 -9.96
CA PRO A 116 -6.66 11.63 -9.46
C PRO A 116 -7.93 10.78 -9.59
N TYR A 117 -7.92 9.75 -10.45
CA TYR A 117 -9.05 8.83 -10.66
C TYR A 117 -8.81 7.44 -10.08
N TYR A 118 -7.80 7.28 -9.25
CA TYR A 118 -7.36 5.99 -8.72
C TYR A 118 -8.49 5.25 -8.01
N LEU A 119 -9.10 5.87 -7.01
CA LEU A 119 -10.19 5.27 -6.23
C LEU A 119 -11.43 5.03 -7.09
N THR A 120 -11.81 5.99 -7.92
CA THR A 120 -12.97 5.89 -8.81
C THR A 120 -12.83 4.74 -9.81
N LYS A 121 -11.64 4.58 -10.40
CA LYS A 121 -11.38 3.48 -11.34
C LYS A 121 -11.44 2.12 -10.65
N ILE A 122 -10.84 1.99 -9.49
CA ILE A 122 -10.88 0.74 -8.71
C ILE A 122 -12.34 0.40 -8.35
N SER A 123 -13.09 1.34 -7.79
CA SER A 123 -14.49 1.16 -7.43
C SER A 123 -15.33 0.71 -8.63
N GLN A 124 -15.21 1.39 -9.77
CA GLN A 124 -15.92 1.06 -11.00
C GLN A 124 -15.58 -0.35 -11.53
N GLU A 125 -14.30 -0.70 -11.58
CA GLU A 125 -13.85 -2.00 -12.10
C GLU A 125 -14.31 -3.17 -11.24
N PHE A 126 -14.22 -3.05 -9.92
CA PHE A 126 -14.69 -4.09 -9.00
C PHE A 126 -16.21 -4.24 -9.04
N ASN A 127 -16.95 -3.15 -9.19
CA ASN A 127 -18.41 -3.21 -9.29
C ASN A 127 -18.89 -3.79 -10.62
N ARG A 128 -18.17 -3.54 -11.73
CA ARG A 128 -18.55 -4.04 -13.07
C ARG A 128 -18.21 -5.53 -13.26
N ASN A 129 -17.05 -5.96 -12.80
CA ASN A 129 -16.45 -7.22 -13.23
C ASN A 129 -16.44 -8.29 -12.15
N ASN A 130 -17.04 -8.06 -11.00
CA ASN A 130 -17.07 -9.00 -9.88
C ASN A 130 -15.69 -9.59 -9.50
N TYR A 131 -14.64 -8.78 -9.59
CA TYR A 131 -13.29 -9.22 -9.21
C TYR A 131 -13.23 -9.56 -7.73
N GLU A 132 -12.47 -10.61 -7.38
CA GLU A 132 -12.12 -10.96 -6.01
C GLU A 132 -10.75 -10.35 -5.64
N ALA A 133 -9.84 -10.22 -6.60
CA ALA A 133 -8.54 -9.57 -6.45
C ALA A 133 -8.08 -8.95 -7.78
N ALA A 134 -7.18 -7.99 -7.70
CA ALA A 134 -6.58 -7.33 -8.85
C ALA A 134 -5.20 -6.79 -8.51
N VAL A 135 -4.48 -6.35 -9.52
CA VAL A 135 -3.28 -5.52 -9.40
C VAL A 135 -3.47 -4.25 -10.20
N VAL A 136 -2.95 -3.12 -9.71
CA VAL A 136 -2.90 -1.88 -10.48
C VAL A 136 -1.59 -1.78 -11.23
N ASN A 137 -1.61 -1.07 -12.34
CA ASN A 137 -0.39 -0.73 -13.07
C ASN A 137 0.42 0.31 -12.28
N PHE A 138 1.74 0.31 -12.47
CA PHE A 138 2.65 1.25 -11.83
C PHE A 138 3.75 1.66 -12.81
N ALA A 139 4.40 2.76 -12.51
CA ALA A 139 5.62 3.21 -13.15
C ALA A 139 6.48 3.93 -12.11
N HIS A 140 7.79 3.85 -12.23
CA HIS A 140 8.69 4.68 -11.44
C HIS A 140 8.86 6.04 -12.11
N ASP A 141 8.96 7.11 -11.32
CA ASP A 141 9.31 8.42 -11.85
C ASP A 141 10.76 8.41 -12.34
N ILE A 142 10.93 8.75 -13.62
CA ILE A 142 12.25 8.83 -14.25
C ILE A 142 12.59 10.31 -14.36
N ILE A 143 13.30 10.83 -13.36
CA ILE A 143 13.67 12.24 -13.28
C ILE A 143 15.18 12.35 -13.22
N GLY A 144 15.79 13.02 -14.22
CA GLY A 144 17.24 13.22 -14.28
C GLY A 144 17.97 12.28 -15.23
N ASP A 145 19.30 12.28 -15.15
CA ASP A 145 20.20 11.47 -15.98
C ASP A 145 21.43 10.98 -15.17
N ASP A 146 21.26 10.80 -13.88
CA ASP A 146 22.27 10.25 -12.98
C ASP A 146 22.30 8.71 -12.98
N GLU A 147 23.22 8.13 -12.25
CA GLU A 147 23.38 6.68 -12.17
C GLU A 147 22.19 5.99 -11.47
N GLU A 148 21.53 6.68 -10.55
CA GLU A 148 20.35 6.18 -9.86
C GLU A 148 19.17 6.11 -10.81
N THR A 149 18.92 7.16 -11.59
CA THR A 149 17.91 7.18 -12.65
C THR A 149 18.13 6.07 -13.67
N LYS A 150 19.37 5.84 -14.12
CA LYS A 150 19.71 4.75 -15.01
C LYS A 150 19.44 3.37 -14.39
N ALA A 151 19.73 3.19 -13.11
CA ALA A 151 19.43 1.95 -12.40
C ALA A 151 17.92 1.69 -12.33
N ILE A 152 17.10 2.72 -12.06
CA ILE A 152 15.64 2.62 -12.09
C ILE A 152 15.12 2.24 -13.48
N ILE A 153 15.65 2.83 -14.54
CA ILE A 153 15.30 2.46 -15.93
C ILE A 153 15.61 0.99 -16.19
N CYS A 154 16.80 0.52 -15.82
CA CYS A 154 17.17 -0.88 -15.99
C CYS A 154 16.24 -1.82 -15.20
N TYR A 155 15.86 -1.44 -14.00
CA TYR A 155 14.92 -2.18 -13.17
C TYR A 155 13.51 -2.24 -13.80
N GLU A 156 12.99 -1.12 -14.31
CA GLU A 156 11.72 -1.08 -15.05
C GLU A 156 11.75 -2.00 -16.29
N ILE A 157 12.83 -1.94 -17.07
CA ILE A 157 13.01 -2.82 -18.23
C ILE A 157 13.00 -4.29 -17.81
N PHE A 158 13.73 -4.63 -16.74
CA PHE A 158 13.77 -6.00 -16.22
C PHE A 158 12.38 -6.50 -15.82
N LEU A 159 11.62 -5.70 -15.07
CA LEU A 159 10.26 -6.07 -14.64
C LEU A 159 9.34 -6.32 -15.84
N ARG A 160 9.36 -5.41 -16.83
CA ARG A 160 8.52 -5.54 -18.04
C ARG A 160 8.94 -6.72 -18.90
N TYR A 161 10.26 -6.96 -19.02
CA TYR A 161 10.78 -8.11 -19.73
C TYR A 161 10.38 -9.43 -19.07
N TYR A 162 10.37 -9.49 -17.74
CA TYR A 162 9.89 -10.64 -17.00
C TYR A 162 8.42 -10.99 -17.34
N VAL A 163 7.54 -10.00 -17.30
CA VAL A 163 6.12 -10.20 -17.66
C VAL A 163 5.97 -10.57 -19.14
N LEU A 164 6.77 -9.98 -20.03
CA LEU A 164 6.78 -10.35 -21.45
C LEU A 164 7.16 -11.84 -21.63
N GLY A 165 8.16 -12.32 -20.89
CA GLY A 165 8.54 -13.75 -20.88
C GLY A 165 7.42 -14.67 -20.41
N LEU A 166 6.72 -14.27 -19.35
CA LEU A 166 5.53 -15.00 -18.85
C LEU A 166 4.41 -15.03 -19.90
N ASN A 167 4.15 -13.91 -20.58
CA ASN A 167 3.18 -13.86 -21.68
C ASN A 167 3.57 -14.78 -22.84
N PHE A 168 4.85 -14.76 -23.23
CA PHE A 168 5.36 -15.66 -24.26
C PHE A 168 5.19 -17.13 -23.89
N ALA A 169 5.39 -17.46 -22.61
CA ALA A 169 5.15 -18.80 -22.07
C ALA A 169 3.66 -19.13 -21.86
N LYS A 170 2.75 -18.22 -22.23
CA LYS A 170 1.29 -18.35 -22.02
C LYS A 170 0.91 -18.62 -20.58
N SER A 171 1.63 -18.04 -19.63
CA SER A 171 1.32 -18.13 -18.20
C SER A 171 0.08 -17.30 -17.88
N GLU A 172 -0.82 -17.85 -17.08
CA GLU A 172 -1.96 -17.11 -16.51
C GLU A 172 -1.52 -16.03 -15.49
N TYR A 173 -0.26 -16.10 -15.04
CA TYR A 173 0.33 -15.16 -14.07
C TYR A 173 1.22 -14.11 -14.73
N ALA A 174 0.96 -13.76 -15.99
CA ALA A 174 1.73 -12.78 -16.75
C ALA A 174 1.37 -11.32 -16.36
N PHE A 175 1.53 -10.99 -15.09
CA PHE A 175 1.31 -9.67 -14.52
C PHE A 175 2.23 -9.44 -13.30
N HIS A 176 2.42 -8.20 -12.93
CA HIS A 176 3.20 -7.85 -11.74
C HIS A 176 2.36 -8.04 -10.47
N THR A 177 2.97 -8.66 -9.44
CA THR A 177 2.37 -8.84 -8.11
C THR A 177 3.22 -8.13 -7.05
N ILE A 178 3.43 -6.83 -7.23
CA ILE A 178 4.16 -6.01 -6.27
C ILE A 178 3.22 -5.67 -5.10
N GLY A 179 3.74 -5.71 -3.88
CA GLY A 179 2.94 -5.56 -2.67
C GLY A 179 2.19 -4.23 -2.54
N SER A 180 2.70 -3.15 -3.17
CA SER A 180 2.07 -1.83 -3.22
C SER A 180 1.01 -1.69 -4.31
N THR A 181 0.78 -2.72 -5.12
CA THR A 181 -0.18 -2.68 -6.24
C THR A 181 -1.35 -3.65 -6.09
N MET A 182 -1.41 -4.39 -5.00
CA MET A 182 -2.40 -5.43 -4.79
C MET A 182 -3.71 -4.91 -4.18
N LEU A 183 -4.80 -5.42 -4.73
CA LEU A 183 -6.17 -5.17 -4.25
C LEU A 183 -6.89 -6.49 -4.08
N CYS A 184 -7.75 -6.58 -3.08
CA CYS A 184 -8.63 -7.73 -2.92
C CYS A 184 -9.91 -7.36 -2.17
N THR A 185 -10.92 -8.23 -2.28
CA THR A 185 -12.09 -8.15 -1.39
C THR A 185 -11.75 -8.75 -0.03
N PRO A 186 -12.46 -8.38 1.05
CA PRO A 186 -12.32 -9.03 2.36
C PRO A 186 -12.52 -10.55 2.30
N GLU A 187 -13.47 -11.02 1.49
CA GLU A 187 -13.75 -12.43 1.31
C GLU A 187 -12.55 -13.18 0.69
N ALA A 188 -11.96 -12.61 -0.35
CA ALA A 188 -10.75 -13.18 -0.97
C ALA A 188 -9.58 -13.22 0.02
N TYR A 189 -9.38 -12.14 0.78
CA TYR A 189 -8.34 -12.06 1.79
C TYR A 189 -8.48 -13.15 2.87
N VAL A 190 -9.69 -13.33 3.39
CA VAL A 190 -9.97 -14.36 4.40
C VAL A 190 -9.82 -15.77 3.81
N LYS A 191 -10.25 -15.99 2.57
CA LYS A 191 -10.17 -17.28 1.86
C LYS A 191 -8.73 -17.79 1.69
N VAL A 192 -7.75 -16.86 1.56
CA VAL A 192 -6.32 -17.19 1.49
C VAL A 192 -5.61 -17.12 2.85
N GLU A 193 -6.37 -17.04 3.96
CA GLU A 193 -5.86 -16.97 5.33
C GLU A 193 -5.02 -15.70 5.61
N GLY A 194 -5.24 -14.65 4.82
CA GLY A 194 -4.62 -13.35 5.00
C GLY A 194 -3.22 -13.22 4.41
N MET A 195 -2.58 -12.08 4.66
CA MET A 195 -1.24 -11.78 4.17
C MET A 195 -0.18 -12.65 4.87
N ASN A 196 0.77 -13.16 4.09
CA ASN A 196 1.91 -13.87 4.64
C ASN A 196 2.86 -12.88 5.35
N LYS A 197 3.17 -13.15 6.62
CA LYS A 197 4.04 -12.31 7.45
C LYS A 197 5.54 -12.53 7.24
N ARG A 198 5.95 -13.38 6.28
CA ARG A 198 7.38 -13.60 6.01
C ARG A 198 8.06 -12.31 5.58
N LYS A 199 9.31 -12.12 6.03
CA LYS A 199 10.17 -11.08 5.47
C LYS A 199 10.35 -11.34 3.97
N ALA A 200 10.19 -10.28 3.18
CA ALA A 200 10.53 -10.29 1.77
C ALA A 200 12.05 -10.36 1.61
#